data_2894d3c091cd92c7c368f1630cccf09e
#
_entry.id   2894d3c091cd92c7c368f1630cccf09e
#
_cell.length_a   1.000
_cell.length_b   1.000
_cell.length_c   1.000
_cell.angle_alpha   90.00
_cell.angle_beta   90.00
_cell.angle_gamma   90.00
#
_symmetry.space_group_name_H-M   'P 1'
#
loop_
_entity.id
_entity.type
_entity.pdbx_description
1 polymer ?
#
loop_
_entity_poly.entity_id
_entity_poly.type
_entity_poly.pdbx_seq_one_letter_code
_entity_poly.pdbx_strand_id
1 'polypeptide(L)'
;MFQHLSVKQVEQLIEQESPLLVDIRDPQSYSQGHIKGAQHIDNQSLPDFLAHADKNKPIVVCCYHGNSSQPAAEWFNQQGFSRSYSMDGGMKEWALANPIVSSVE
;
A
#
# COMPACT_ATOMS: atom_id res chain seq x y z
N MET A 1 -6.28 6.93 -13.78
CA MET A 1 -5.35 7.82 -13.10
C MET A 1 -5.40 7.57 -11.60
N PHE A 2 -4.25 7.42 -10.95
CA PHE A 2 -4.25 7.24 -9.51
C PHE A 2 -4.58 8.53 -8.78
N GLN A 3 -4.94 8.40 -7.50
CA GLN A 3 -5.24 9.53 -6.62
C GLN A 3 -4.38 9.45 -5.37
N HIS A 4 -4.25 10.58 -4.68
CA HIS A 4 -3.52 10.69 -3.43
C HIS A 4 -4.46 10.57 -2.24
N LEU A 5 -4.01 9.85 -1.19
CA LEU A 5 -4.69 9.86 0.10
C LEU A 5 -3.68 10.24 1.18
N SER A 6 -4.11 11.06 2.13
CA SER A 6 -3.32 11.31 3.34
C SER A 6 -3.35 10.07 4.24
N VAL A 7 -2.45 10.03 5.22
CA VAL A 7 -2.45 8.98 6.24
C VAL A 7 -3.83 8.87 6.90
N LYS A 8 -4.43 9.99 7.25
CA LYS A 8 -5.74 9.99 7.89
C LYS A 8 -6.83 9.43 6.98
N GLN A 9 -6.78 9.75 5.70
CA GLN A 9 -7.74 9.22 4.74
C GLN A 9 -7.56 7.71 4.55
N VAL A 10 -6.32 7.23 4.58
CA VAL A 10 -6.06 5.78 4.53
C VAL A 10 -6.62 5.09 5.76
N GLU A 11 -6.45 5.68 6.95
CA GLU A 11 -7.05 5.15 8.18
C GLU A 11 -8.56 4.99 8.04
N GLN A 12 -9.22 6.01 7.51
CA GLN A 12 -10.66 5.98 7.30
C GLN A 12 -11.08 4.93 6.28
N LEU A 13 -10.32 4.80 5.21
CA LEU A 13 -10.60 3.82 4.17
C LEU A 13 -10.48 2.40 4.71
N ILE A 14 -9.47 2.13 5.54
CA ILE A 14 -9.30 0.83 6.18
C ILE A 14 -10.53 0.47 7.01
N GLU A 15 -11.05 1.43 7.77
CA GLU A 15 -12.23 1.18 8.60
C GLU A 15 -13.49 0.94 7.78
N GLN A 16 -13.63 1.62 6.66
CA GLN A 16 -14.89 1.63 5.90
C GLN A 16 -14.96 0.53 4.84
N GLU A 17 -13.84 0.19 4.20
CA GLU A 17 -13.89 -0.63 2.99
C GLU A 17 -12.89 -1.78 2.93
N SER A 18 -12.01 -1.93 3.89
CA SER A 18 -10.98 -2.97 3.89
C SER A 18 -10.20 -3.01 2.56
N PRO A 19 -9.45 -1.95 2.23
CA PRO A 19 -8.74 -1.88 0.95
C PRO A 19 -7.61 -2.90 0.89
N LEU A 20 -7.13 -3.15 -0.33
CA LEU A 20 -5.87 -3.85 -0.53
C LEU A 20 -4.74 -2.89 -0.14
N LEU A 21 -3.89 -3.29 0.79
CA LEU A 21 -2.73 -2.50 1.22
C LEU A 21 -1.47 -3.16 0.66
N VAL A 22 -0.71 -2.42 -0.12
CA VAL A 22 0.48 -2.91 -0.80
C VAL A 22 1.68 -2.08 -0.38
N ASP A 23 2.70 -2.74 0.13
CA ASP A 23 3.96 -2.09 0.55
C ASP A 23 5.05 -2.48 -0.44
N ILE A 24 5.62 -1.48 -1.11
CA ILE A 24 6.60 -1.71 -2.17
C ILE A 24 8.04 -1.42 -1.72
N ARG A 25 8.25 -1.23 -0.41
CA ARG A 25 9.61 -1.03 0.11
C ARG A 25 10.41 -2.32 0.00
N ASP A 26 11.69 -2.24 0.32
CA ASP A 26 12.54 -3.44 0.37
C ASP A 26 12.03 -4.42 1.43
N PRO A 27 12.34 -5.73 1.31
CA PRO A 27 11.82 -6.74 2.23
C PRO A 27 12.19 -6.50 3.69
N GLN A 28 13.40 -5.98 3.94
CA GLN A 28 13.85 -5.73 5.30
C GLN A 28 13.05 -4.62 5.97
N SER A 29 12.82 -3.52 5.28
CA SER A 29 12.01 -2.40 5.80
C SER A 29 10.59 -2.85 6.08
N TYR A 30 10.00 -3.63 5.18
CA TYR A 30 8.67 -4.19 5.38
C TYR A 30 8.63 -5.09 6.63
N SER A 31 9.59 -5.99 6.77
CA SER A 31 9.62 -6.92 7.91
C SER A 31 9.75 -6.21 9.25
N GLN A 32 10.50 -5.12 9.28
CA GLN A 32 10.72 -4.36 10.52
C GLN A 32 9.48 -3.59 10.98
N GLY A 33 8.63 -3.19 10.05
CA GLY A 33 7.40 -2.51 10.42
C GLY A 33 6.57 -2.12 9.22
N HIS A 34 5.30 -2.52 9.23
CA HIS A 34 4.36 -2.22 8.14
C HIS A 34 2.96 -2.08 8.71
N ILE A 35 2.03 -1.61 7.87
CA ILE A 35 0.62 -1.51 8.26
C ILE A 35 0.05 -2.92 8.39
N LYS A 36 -0.69 -3.17 9.46
CA LYS A 36 -1.34 -4.47 9.66
C LYS A 36 -2.20 -4.82 8.44
N GLY A 37 -1.98 -6.00 7.88
CA GLY A 37 -2.69 -6.46 6.70
C GLY A 37 -2.06 -6.04 5.37
N ALA A 38 -1.00 -5.23 5.39
CA ALA A 38 -0.30 -4.85 4.17
C ALA A 38 0.50 -6.04 3.63
N GLN A 39 0.45 -6.22 2.32
CA GLN A 39 1.24 -7.24 1.64
C GLN A 39 2.48 -6.60 1.03
N HIS A 40 3.62 -7.28 1.19
CA HIS A 40 4.84 -6.86 0.52
C HIS A 40 4.79 -7.30 -0.94
N ILE A 41 4.96 -6.35 -1.85
CA ILE A 41 4.91 -6.63 -3.29
C ILE A 41 6.24 -6.22 -3.92
N ASP A 42 6.84 -7.17 -4.62
CA ASP A 42 8.02 -6.96 -5.45
C ASP A 42 7.83 -7.73 -6.77
N ASN A 43 8.88 -7.79 -7.59
CA ASN A 43 8.78 -8.46 -8.88
C ASN A 43 8.48 -9.96 -8.77
N GLN A 44 8.83 -10.59 -7.65
CA GLN A 44 8.57 -12.02 -7.45
C GLN A 44 7.14 -12.29 -7.01
N SER A 45 6.58 -11.45 -6.13
CA SER A 45 5.24 -11.66 -5.59
C SER A 45 4.14 -11.04 -6.45
N LEU A 46 4.50 -10.11 -7.33
CA LEU A 46 3.53 -9.35 -8.12
C LEU A 46 2.62 -10.23 -9.00
N PRO A 47 3.14 -11.23 -9.75
CA PRO A 47 2.26 -12.04 -10.59
C PRO A 47 1.17 -12.78 -9.80
N ASP A 48 1.53 -13.33 -8.65
CA ASP A 48 0.59 -14.02 -7.78
C ASP A 48 -0.45 -13.05 -7.22
N PHE A 49 0.00 -11.88 -6.78
CA PHE A 49 -0.90 -10.84 -6.29
C PHE A 49 -1.93 -10.46 -7.36
N LEU A 50 -1.47 -10.19 -8.58
CA LEU A 50 -2.37 -9.80 -9.67
C LEU A 50 -3.36 -10.91 -10.04
N ALA A 51 -2.94 -12.16 -9.93
CA ALA A 51 -3.79 -13.30 -10.27
C ALA A 51 -4.95 -13.48 -9.27
N HIS A 52 -4.78 -13.06 -8.02
CA HIS A 52 -5.75 -13.31 -6.96
C HIS A 52 -6.43 -12.05 -6.42
N ALA A 53 -5.92 -10.87 -6.73
CA ALA A 53 -6.46 -9.61 -6.18
C ALA A 53 -7.80 -9.26 -6.81
N ASP A 54 -8.71 -8.77 -5.97
CA ASP A 54 -10.01 -8.25 -6.43
C ASP A 54 -9.80 -6.81 -6.91
N LYS A 55 -9.83 -6.61 -8.22
CA LYS A 55 -9.60 -5.30 -8.83
C LYS A 55 -10.74 -4.30 -8.61
N ASN A 56 -11.86 -4.75 -8.08
CA ASN A 56 -12.96 -3.87 -7.69
C ASN A 56 -12.74 -3.23 -6.33
N LYS A 57 -11.80 -3.74 -5.55
CA LYS A 57 -11.45 -3.14 -4.26
C LYS A 57 -10.52 -1.95 -4.46
N PRO A 58 -10.57 -0.96 -3.57
CA PRO A 58 -9.55 0.09 -3.55
C PRO A 58 -8.19 -0.52 -3.21
N ILE A 59 -7.14 -0.01 -3.85
CA ILE A 59 -5.76 -0.41 -3.56
C ILE A 59 -4.99 0.81 -3.11
N VAL A 60 -4.27 0.68 -1.99
CA VAL A 60 -3.42 1.74 -1.44
C VAL A 60 -1.98 1.28 -1.51
N VAL A 61 -1.14 2.05 -2.19
CA VAL A 61 0.28 1.73 -2.35
C VAL A 61 1.08 2.56 -1.36
N CYS A 62 1.90 1.88 -0.58
CA CYS A 62 2.73 2.48 0.47
C CYS A 62 4.20 2.34 0.12
N CYS A 63 4.94 3.42 0.27
CA CYS A 63 6.41 3.42 0.22
C CYS A 63 6.93 4.21 1.43
N TYR A 64 8.22 4.53 1.47
CA TYR A 64 8.77 5.17 2.66
C TYR A 64 8.31 6.63 2.81
N HIS A 65 8.43 7.44 1.76
CA HIS A 65 8.12 8.87 1.79
C HIS A 65 6.88 9.30 0.99
N GLY A 66 6.28 8.39 0.21
CA GLY A 66 5.15 8.73 -0.65
C GLY A 66 5.53 9.12 -2.06
N ASN A 67 6.78 8.90 -2.46
CA ASN A 67 7.26 9.24 -3.81
C ASN A 67 7.19 8.05 -4.76
N SER A 68 7.85 6.94 -4.43
CA SER A 68 7.87 5.74 -5.28
C SER A 68 6.49 5.10 -5.42
N SER A 69 5.61 5.32 -4.46
CA SER A 69 4.25 4.80 -4.51
C SER A 69 3.40 5.45 -5.59
N GLN A 70 3.78 6.64 -6.06
CA GLN A 70 2.98 7.34 -7.08
C GLN A 70 3.03 6.63 -8.44
N PRO A 71 4.20 6.37 -9.04
CA PRO A 71 4.21 5.62 -10.29
C PRO A 71 3.68 4.19 -10.14
N ALA A 72 3.88 3.58 -8.97
CA ALA A 72 3.34 2.25 -8.71
C ALA A 72 1.82 2.26 -8.66
N ALA A 73 1.21 3.26 -8.02
CA ALA A 73 -0.24 3.40 -7.99
C ALA A 73 -0.82 3.63 -9.38
N GLU A 74 -0.13 4.42 -10.20
CA GLU A 74 -0.56 4.62 -11.59
C GLU A 74 -0.49 3.30 -12.38
N TRP A 75 0.58 2.54 -12.17
CA TRP A 75 0.71 1.24 -12.82
C TRP A 75 -0.44 0.29 -12.46
N PHE A 76 -0.79 0.21 -11.16
CA PHE A 76 -1.93 -0.60 -10.74
C PHE A 76 -3.24 -0.11 -11.37
N ASN A 77 -3.42 1.20 -11.47
CA ASN A 77 -4.59 1.74 -12.14
C ASN A 77 -4.68 1.25 -13.58
N GLN A 78 -3.56 1.22 -14.29
CA GLN A 78 -3.49 0.73 -15.66
C GLN A 78 -3.75 -0.78 -15.75
N GLN A 79 -3.52 -1.52 -14.66
CA GLN A 79 -3.79 -2.95 -14.62
C GLN A 79 -5.26 -3.28 -14.30
N GLY A 80 -6.10 -2.28 -14.14
CA GLY A 80 -7.53 -2.48 -13.95
C GLY A 80 -8.05 -2.15 -12.56
N PHE A 81 -7.19 -1.68 -11.66
CA PHE A 81 -7.64 -1.20 -10.34
C PHE A 81 -8.17 0.22 -10.50
N SER A 82 -9.49 0.36 -10.62
CA SER A 82 -10.10 1.67 -10.90
C SER A 82 -9.94 2.66 -9.75
N ARG A 83 -9.79 2.16 -8.52
CA ARG A 83 -9.58 2.99 -7.33
C ARG A 83 -8.19 2.72 -6.77
N SER A 84 -7.19 3.37 -7.38
CA SER A 84 -5.79 3.19 -7.01
C SER A 84 -5.26 4.46 -6.36
N TYR A 85 -4.64 4.30 -5.18
CA TYR A 85 -4.19 5.42 -4.35
C TYR A 85 -2.73 5.28 -3.96
N SER A 86 -2.05 6.43 -3.91
CA SER A 86 -0.73 6.55 -3.29
C SER A 86 -0.89 7.22 -1.93
N MET A 87 -0.33 6.63 -0.88
CA MET A 87 -0.40 7.22 0.47
C MET A 87 0.66 8.32 0.61
N ASP A 88 0.21 9.55 0.75
CA ASP A 88 1.10 10.69 0.94
C ASP A 88 1.86 10.57 2.26
N GLY A 89 3.10 11.00 2.27
CA GLY A 89 3.96 10.94 3.45
C GLY A 89 4.54 9.55 3.71
N GLY A 90 3.95 8.52 3.12
CA GLY A 90 4.44 7.15 3.21
C GLY A 90 4.47 6.57 4.61
N MET A 91 5.23 5.50 4.75
CA MET A 91 5.34 4.80 6.04
C MET A 91 6.01 5.64 7.12
N LYS A 92 6.86 6.58 6.73
CA LYS A 92 7.47 7.51 7.70
C LYS A 92 6.40 8.29 8.44
N GLU A 93 5.42 8.81 7.73
CA GLU A 93 4.34 9.59 8.32
C GLU A 93 3.32 8.70 9.02
N TRP A 94 2.99 7.55 8.42
CA TRP A 94 2.08 6.59 9.05
C TRP A 94 2.55 6.18 10.44
N ALA A 95 3.83 5.85 10.59
CA ALA A 95 4.39 5.36 11.84
C ALA A 95 4.41 6.41 12.96
N LEU A 96 4.32 7.70 12.62
CA LEU A 96 4.22 8.76 13.63
C LEU A 96 2.86 8.78 14.30
N ALA A 97 1.82 8.33 13.63
CA ALA A 97 0.43 8.43 14.10
C ALA A 97 -0.21 7.09 14.40
N ASN A 98 0.35 5.99 13.92
CA ASN A 98 -0.30 4.68 13.98
C ASN A 98 0.69 3.58 14.39
N PRO A 99 0.19 2.53 15.07
CA PRO A 99 1.03 1.37 15.34
C PRO A 99 1.37 0.63 14.04
N ILE A 100 2.52 -0.03 14.05
CA ILE A 100 2.97 -0.89 12.97
C ILE A 100 3.16 -2.30 13.52
N VAL A 101 3.11 -3.29 12.61
CA VAL A 101 3.37 -4.68 12.97
C VAL A 101 4.67 -5.13 12.32
N SER A 102 5.31 -6.12 12.93
CA SER A 102 6.60 -6.64 12.47
C SER A 102 6.46 -8.10 12.07
N SER A 103 7.17 -8.49 11.01
CA SER A 103 7.32 -9.88 10.61
C SER A 103 8.60 -10.50 11.17
N VAL A 104 9.39 -9.72 11.86
CA VAL A 104 10.63 -10.20 12.49
C VAL A 104 10.27 -10.86 13.82
N GLU A 105 10.76 -12.07 14.01
CA GLU A 105 10.58 -12.82 15.24
C GLU A 105 11.79 -12.70 16.15
#